data_65ff86fd0fd327ce01867e7f48823cce
#
_entry.id   65ff86fd0fd327ce01867e7f48823cce
#
_cell.length_a   1.000
_cell.length_b   1.000
_cell.length_c   1.000
_cell.angle_alpha   90.00
_cell.angle_beta   90.00
_cell.angle_gamma   90.00
#
_symmetry.space_group_name_H-M   'P 1'
#
loop_
_entity.id
_entity.type
_entity.pdbx_description
1 polymer ?
#
loop_
_entity_poly.entity_id
_entity_poly.type
_entity_poly.pdbx_seq_one_letter_code
_entity_poly.pdbx_strand_id
1 'polypeptide(L)'
;MTRVPARPLAISLGDPAGIGPEVVAKCWDQRSAFNLPPFVAIGDPRSLAGVWDGPFELIDDPRQADAVFDYALPMFQITAADGGIPGHPTVAGAHCSLDSLEIAVGLARSGSAAAVVTGPVSKEQLYSIGFAHPGQTEFVAERCGVSSGNVAMMLAGPTLRTVPVTTHVPFAEVAERLSASLIEARGRTTLRGLQRNFGIAEPILAVTGLNPHAGEGGMLGREEIELIQPAIAALRAEGWKVTGPHPADTMFHEGARARYDAALCMYHDQALIPLKAIHFEDGVNVTLGLPIIRTAPDHGTAFDIAGQDLADPRPMASAIQMAAMCAANREMAE
;
A
#
# COMPACT_ATOMS: atom_id res chain seq x y z
N MET A 1 -21.41 -1.50 9.65
CA MET A 1 -20.64 -2.73 9.91
C MET A 1 -19.77 -2.98 8.68
N THR A 2 -18.46 -2.94 8.82
CA THR A 2 -17.54 -3.30 7.73
C THR A 2 -17.72 -4.79 7.44
N ARG A 3 -17.99 -5.13 6.19
CA ARG A 3 -18.20 -6.53 5.79
C ARG A 3 -16.85 -7.24 5.87
N VAL A 4 -16.80 -8.41 6.51
CA VAL A 4 -15.61 -9.26 6.59
C VAL A 4 -15.49 -10.00 5.25
N PRO A 5 -14.31 -10.02 4.61
CA PRO A 5 -14.11 -10.81 3.38
C PRO A 5 -14.30 -12.31 3.67
N ALA A 6 -14.72 -13.05 2.66
CA ALA A 6 -15.00 -14.48 2.77
C ALA A 6 -13.73 -15.35 2.98
N ARG A 7 -12.56 -14.78 2.80
CA ARG A 7 -11.25 -15.45 2.94
C ARG A 7 -10.34 -14.60 3.81
N PRO A 8 -9.41 -15.20 4.58
CA PRO A 8 -8.48 -14.45 5.41
C PRO A 8 -7.54 -13.56 4.57
N LEU A 9 -6.96 -12.56 5.21
CA LEU A 9 -5.90 -11.76 4.62
C LEU A 9 -4.56 -12.44 4.84
N ALA A 10 -3.64 -12.32 3.88
CA ALA A 10 -2.26 -12.79 4.01
C ALA A 10 -1.35 -11.63 4.41
N ILE A 11 -0.71 -11.72 5.57
CA ILE A 11 0.21 -10.67 6.06
C ILE A 11 1.63 -11.20 6.03
N SER A 12 2.50 -10.66 5.17
CA SER A 12 3.92 -10.94 5.26
C SER A 12 4.53 -10.20 6.45
N LEU A 13 5.29 -10.90 7.32
CA LEU A 13 5.90 -10.27 8.50
C LEU A 13 6.99 -9.26 8.15
N GLY A 14 7.56 -9.35 6.93
CA GLY A 14 8.69 -8.52 6.53
C GLY A 14 10.02 -8.99 7.13
N ASP A 15 10.92 -8.04 7.42
CA ASP A 15 12.21 -8.37 8.00
C ASP A 15 12.06 -8.85 9.45
N PRO A 16 12.53 -10.07 9.80
CA PRO A 16 12.38 -10.63 11.15
C PRO A 16 13.12 -9.84 12.24
N ALA A 17 14.13 -9.04 11.87
CA ALA A 17 14.85 -8.17 12.80
C ALA A 17 14.19 -6.79 12.95
N GLY A 18 13.17 -6.46 12.14
CA GLY A 18 12.44 -5.19 12.20
C GLY A 18 11.20 -5.25 13.09
N ILE A 19 10.41 -4.17 13.05
CA ILE A 19 9.17 -4.07 13.83
C ILE A 19 8.00 -4.88 13.25
N GLY A 20 8.13 -5.48 12.05
CA GLY A 20 7.05 -6.21 11.39
C GLY A 20 6.41 -7.30 12.26
N PRO A 21 7.17 -8.25 12.85
CA PRO A 21 6.64 -9.26 13.77
C PRO A 21 5.91 -8.65 14.97
N GLU A 22 6.48 -7.62 15.60
CA GLU A 22 5.93 -6.93 16.76
C GLU A 22 4.58 -6.27 16.45
N VAL A 23 4.50 -5.48 15.36
CA VAL A 23 3.25 -4.76 15.03
C VAL A 23 2.14 -5.70 14.57
N VAL A 24 2.47 -6.83 13.90
CA VAL A 24 1.47 -7.83 13.49
C VAL A 24 0.92 -8.57 14.71
N ALA A 25 1.78 -8.95 15.65
CA ALA A 25 1.38 -9.56 16.91
C ALA A 25 0.48 -8.62 17.73
N LYS A 26 0.88 -7.34 17.89
CA LYS A 26 0.06 -6.30 18.55
C LYS A 26 -1.29 -6.08 17.85
N CYS A 27 -1.34 -6.15 16.52
CA CYS A 27 -2.60 -6.09 15.78
C CYS A 27 -3.51 -7.26 16.16
N TRP A 28 -2.96 -8.48 16.27
CA TRP A 28 -3.75 -9.63 16.67
C TRP A 28 -4.24 -9.52 18.12
N ASP A 29 -3.40 -9.10 19.06
CA ASP A 29 -3.79 -8.87 20.47
C ASP A 29 -4.93 -7.84 20.58
N GLN A 30 -4.86 -6.79 19.79
CA GLN A 30 -5.84 -5.69 19.80
C GLN A 30 -6.90 -5.85 18.69
N ARG A 31 -7.07 -7.06 18.09
CA ARG A 31 -7.95 -7.31 16.95
C ARG A 31 -9.39 -6.87 17.17
N SER A 32 -9.91 -7.06 18.38
CA SER A 32 -11.26 -6.63 18.73
C SER A 32 -11.38 -5.10 18.82
N ALA A 33 -10.37 -4.42 19.39
CA ALA A 33 -10.35 -2.96 19.51
C ALA A 33 -10.21 -2.28 18.14
N PHE A 34 -9.41 -2.85 17.24
CA PHE A 34 -9.26 -2.39 15.87
C PHE A 34 -10.33 -2.96 14.92
N ASN A 35 -11.21 -3.86 15.39
CA ASN A 35 -12.21 -4.51 14.56
C ASN A 35 -11.58 -5.17 13.30
N LEU A 36 -10.51 -5.95 13.50
CA LEU A 36 -9.80 -6.61 12.41
C LEU A 36 -10.46 -7.92 12.00
N PRO A 37 -10.54 -8.20 10.69
CA PRO A 37 -10.98 -9.50 10.20
C PRO A 37 -9.88 -10.56 10.39
N PRO A 38 -10.22 -11.85 10.25
CA PRO A 38 -9.23 -12.92 10.27
C PRO A 38 -8.11 -12.71 9.24
N PHE A 39 -6.89 -12.93 9.69
CA PHE A 39 -5.69 -12.90 8.87
C PHE A 39 -4.73 -14.02 9.26
N VAL A 40 -3.81 -14.35 8.38
CA VAL A 40 -2.71 -15.27 8.62
C VAL A 40 -1.38 -14.51 8.50
N ALA A 41 -0.56 -14.61 9.53
CA ALA A 41 0.81 -14.08 9.52
C ALA A 41 1.75 -15.08 8.82
N ILE A 42 2.55 -14.61 7.88
CA ILE A 42 3.46 -15.45 7.08
C ILE A 42 4.90 -15.08 7.43
N GLY A 43 5.64 -16.03 7.97
CA GLY A 43 7.00 -15.81 8.42
C GLY A 43 7.55 -16.93 9.29
N ASP A 44 8.72 -16.72 9.87
CA ASP A 44 9.30 -17.64 10.85
C ASP A 44 8.69 -17.35 12.23
N PRO A 45 8.05 -18.34 12.89
CA PRO A 45 7.46 -18.15 14.24
C PRO A 45 8.46 -17.69 15.28
N ARG A 46 9.75 -18.02 15.10
CA ARG A 46 10.81 -17.60 16.02
C ARG A 46 11.02 -16.09 16.03
N SER A 47 10.62 -15.38 14.97
CA SER A 47 10.68 -13.91 14.94
C SER A 47 9.72 -13.25 15.94
N LEU A 48 8.73 -13.98 16.45
CA LEU A 48 7.84 -13.51 17.52
C LEU A 48 8.46 -13.64 18.90
N ALA A 49 9.31 -14.66 19.12
CA ALA A 49 9.84 -15.01 20.46
C ALA A 49 10.62 -13.89 21.17
N GLY A 50 11.17 -12.94 20.43
CA GLY A 50 11.89 -11.78 20.99
C GLY A 50 11.04 -10.53 21.19
N VAL A 51 9.77 -10.54 20.72
CA VAL A 51 8.92 -9.33 20.66
C VAL A 51 7.51 -9.56 21.20
N TRP A 52 7.11 -10.81 21.46
CA TRP A 52 5.74 -11.14 21.87
C TRP A 52 5.66 -12.55 22.47
N ASP A 53 4.94 -12.68 23.61
CA ASP A 53 4.76 -13.94 24.37
C ASP A 53 3.35 -14.54 24.22
N GLY A 54 2.52 -14.01 23.34
CA GLY A 54 1.14 -14.47 23.16
C GLY A 54 1.02 -15.78 22.38
N PRO A 55 -0.19 -16.35 22.29
CA PRO A 55 -0.42 -17.63 21.63
C PRO A 55 -0.42 -17.51 20.13
N PHE A 56 0.30 -18.39 19.43
CA PHE A 56 0.19 -18.58 17.98
C PHE A 56 -0.05 -20.05 17.64
N GLU A 57 -0.65 -20.31 16.49
CA GLU A 57 -0.88 -21.65 15.99
C GLU A 57 -0.42 -21.77 14.52
N LEU A 58 0.37 -22.82 14.25
CA LEU A 58 0.80 -23.11 12.88
C LEU A 58 -0.33 -23.75 12.11
N ILE A 59 -0.63 -23.21 10.93
CA ILE A 59 -1.63 -23.72 10.01
C ILE A 59 -0.98 -24.08 8.66
N ASP A 60 -1.50 -25.12 8.00
CA ASP A 60 -1.04 -25.57 6.69
C ASP A 60 -1.89 -25.01 5.54
N ASP A 61 -3.07 -24.51 5.86
CA ASP A 61 -4.01 -23.91 4.90
C ASP A 61 -4.52 -22.57 5.45
N PRO A 62 -4.38 -21.46 4.73
CA PRO A 62 -4.88 -20.16 5.16
C PRO A 62 -6.36 -20.15 5.58
N ARG A 63 -7.19 -21.01 5.00
CA ARG A 63 -8.61 -21.17 5.34
C ARG A 63 -8.85 -21.61 6.78
N GLN A 64 -7.84 -22.19 7.44
CA GLN A 64 -7.92 -22.55 8.87
C GLN A 64 -7.83 -21.31 9.78
N ALA A 65 -7.42 -20.16 9.25
CA ALA A 65 -7.25 -18.95 10.04
C ALA A 65 -8.52 -18.54 10.81
N ASP A 66 -9.71 -18.66 10.20
CA ASP A 66 -10.98 -18.31 10.85
C ASP A 66 -11.23 -19.13 12.13
N ALA A 67 -10.85 -20.38 12.14
CA ALA A 67 -11.04 -21.26 13.31
C ALA A 67 -10.04 -20.98 14.44
N VAL A 68 -8.88 -20.43 14.10
CA VAL A 68 -7.76 -20.19 15.03
C VAL A 68 -7.77 -18.74 15.57
N PHE A 69 -8.24 -17.79 14.77
CA PHE A 69 -8.04 -16.34 14.99
C PHE A 69 -8.54 -15.82 16.33
N ASP A 70 -9.58 -16.41 16.89
CA ASP A 70 -10.17 -15.95 18.15
C ASP A 70 -9.28 -16.25 19.37
N TYR A 71 -8.45 -17.31 19.33
CA TYR A 71 -7.66 -17.77 20.49
C TYR A 71 -6.15 -17.79 20.28
N ALA A 72 -5.66 -17.78 19.01
CA ALA A 72 -4.24 -17.74 18.69
C ALA A 72 -3.99 -16.98 17.39
N LEU A 73 -2.79 -16.39 17.23
CA LEU A 73 -2.37 -15.80 15.97
C LEU A 73 -2.12 -16.91 14.92
N PRO A 74 -2.92 -17.01 13.85
CA PRO A 74 -2.68 -18.02 12.81
C PRO A 74 -1.38 -17.68 12.07
N MET A 75 -0.47 -18.68 11.99
CA MET A 75 0.81 -18.52 11.31
C MET A 75 1.01 -19.56 10.24
N PHE A 76 1.44 -19.10 9.07
CA PHE A 76 1.92 -19.93 7.98
C PHE A 76 3.44 -19.85 7.94
N GLN A 77 4.09 -20.97 8.32
CA GLN A 77 5.54 -21.02 8.43
C GLN A 77 6.20 -21.04 7.05
N ILE A 78 7.25 -20.24 6.89
CA ILE A 78 8.13 -20.28 5.72
C ILE A 78 9.27 -21.31 5.90
N THR A 79 9.90 -21.70 4.79
CA THR A 79 11.00 -22.67 4.81
C THR A 79 12.33 -22.04 5.21
N ALA A 80 12.57 -20.80 4.81
CA ALA A 80 13.76 -20.05 5.22
C ALA A 80 13.72 -19.78 6.74
N ALA A 81 14.77 -20.16 7.43
CA ALA A 81 14.75 -20.19 8.89
C ALA A 81 15.76 -19.21 9.49
N ASP A 82 15.30 -18.02 9.81
CA ASP A 82 16.00 -17.12 10.74
C ASP A 82 14.97 -16.36 11.58
N GLY A 83 14.96 -16.63 12.88
CA GLY A 83 14.09 -15.92 13.82
C GLY A 83 14.43 -14.43 13.95
N GLY A 84 15.63 -14.05 13.51
CA GLY A 84 16.15 -12.71 13.69
C GLY A 84 16.47 -12.38 15.13
N ILE A 85 17.31 -11.38 15.32
CA ILE A 85 17.49 -10.68 16.60
C ILE A 85 16.96 -9.26 16.37
N PRO A 86 15.98 -8.78 17.14
CA PRO A 86 15.44 -7.44 16.93
C PRO A 86 16.54 -6.38 16.85
N GLY A 87 16.49 -5.50 15.86
CA GLY A 87 17.50 -4.46 15.62
C GLY A 87 18.75 -4.92 14.87
N HIS A 88 18.94 -6.24 14.63
CA HIS A 88 20.15 -6.78 14.01
C HIS A 88 19.82 -7.55 12.71
N PRO A 89 19.65 -6.85 11.58
CA PRO A 89 19.32 -7.50 10.32
C PRO A 89 20.44 -8.40 9.81
N THR A 90 20.06 -9.51 9.17
CA THR A 90 20.98 -10.52 8.63
C THR A 90 20.63 -10.87 7.19
N VAL A 91 21.57 -11.48 6.47
CA VAL A 91 21.33 -12.05 5.13
C VAL A 91 20.25 -13.13 5.17
N ALA A 92 20.25 -13.98 6.18
CA ALA A 92 19.23 -15.01 6.38
C ALA A 92 17.85 -14.38 6.61
N GLY A 93 17.77 -13.30 7.41
CA GLY A 93 16.56 -12.50 7.61
C GLY A 93 16.03 -11.88 6.32
N ALA A 94 16.93 -11.44 5.42
CA ALA A 94 16.52 -10.95 4.10
C ALA A 94 15.86 -12.04 3.25
N HIS A 95 16.37 -13.29 3.27
CA HIS A 95 15.71 -14.42 2.63
C HIS A 95 14.35 -14.73 3.25
N CYS A 96 14.23 -14.74 4.59
CA CYS A 96 12.96 -14.90 5.27
C CYS A 96 11.93 -13.83 4.86
N SER A 97 12.37 -12.58 4.78
CA SER A 97 11.54 -11.45 4.37
C SER A 97 11.02 -11.61 2.94
N LEU A 98 11.89 -12.06 2.00
CA LEU A 98 11.51 -12.28 0.61
C LEU A 98 10.57 -13.48 0.47
N ASP A 99 10.85 -14.60 1.12
CA ASP A 99 10.01 -15.80 1.10
C ASP A 99 8.61 -15.52 1.67
N SER A 100 8.55 -14.77 2.78
CA SER A 100 7.29 -14.32 3.38
C SER A 100 6.44 -13.52 2.38
N LEU A 101 7.06 -12.58 1.68
CA LEU A 101 6.40 -11.77 0.64
C LEU A 101 5.96 -12.63 -0.55
N GLU A 102 6.82 -13.53 -1.05
CA GLU A 102 6.53 -14.42 -2.17
C GLU A 102 5.31 -15.31 -1.87
N ILE A 103 5.29 -15.93 -0.69
CA ILE A 103 4.18 -16.79 -0.27
C ILE A 103 2.89 -15.98 -0.11
N ALA A 104 2.94 -14.81 0.55
CA ALA A 104 1.77 -13.95 0.71
C ALA A 104 1.14 -13.57 -0.64
N VAL A 105 1.97 -13.18 -1.61
CA VAL A 105 1.53 -12.87 -2.98
C VAL A 105 0.97 -14.11 -3.67
N GLY A 106 1.61 -15.27 -3.51
CA GLY A 106 1.14 -16.54 -4.06
C GLY A 106 -0.26 -16.92 -3.55
N LEU A 107 -0.52 -16.78 -2.26
CA LEU A 107 -1.81 -17.05 -1.63
C LEU A 107 -2.92 -16.12 -2.16
N ALA A 108 -2.63 -14.84 -2.35
CA ALA A 108 -3.62 -13.92 -2.92
C ALA A 108 -3.87 -14.20 -4.41
N ARG A 109 -2.84 -14.55 -5.18
CA ARG A 109 -2.96 -14.91 -6.60
C ARG A 109 -3.74 -16.19 -6.82
N SER A 110 -3.56 -17.19 -5.97
CA SER A 110 -4.33 -18.45 -6.02
C SER A 110 -5.77 -18.30 -5.55
N GLY A 111 -6.11 -17.17 -4.92
CA GLY A 111 -7.41 -16.96 -4.29
C GLY A 111 -7.55 -17.66 -2.93
N SER A 112 -6.46 -18.15 -2.33
CA SER A 112 -6.48 -18.71 -0.98
C SER A 112 -6.53 -17.62 0.11
N ALA A 113 -6.10 -16.40 -0.22
CA ALA A 113 -6.27 -15.20 0.61
C ALA A 113 -7.02 -14.12 -0.18
N ALA A 114 -7.78 -13.28 0.51
CA ALA A 114 -8.55 -12.19 -0.10
C ALA A 114 -7.67 -11.01 -0.53
N ALA A 115 -6.58 -10.76 0.19
CA ALA A 115 -5.64 -9.68 -0.08
C ALA A 115 -4.28 -9.96 0.57
N VAL A 116 -3.27 -9.17 0.17
CA VAL A 116 -1.94 -9.13 0.80
C VAL A 116 -1.79 -7.83 1.57
N VAL A 117 -1.32 -7.94 2.81
CA VAL A 117 -0.78 -6.81 3.58
C VAL A 117 0.71 -7.07 3.77
N THR A 118 1.55 -6.13 3.35
CA THR A 118 3.00 -6.37 3.40
C THR A 118 3.65 -5.66 4.59
N GLY A 119 4.36 -6.43 5.42
CA GLY A 119 5.24 -5.91 6.45
C GLY A 119 6.45 -5.16 5.85
N PRO A 120 7.13 -4.36 6.66
CA PRO A 120 8.26 -3.56 6.20
C PRO A 120 9.48 -4.43 5.92
N VAL A 121 10.21 -4.09 4.85
CA VAL A 121 11.44 -4.78 4.42
C VAL A 121 12.60 -3.79 4.29
N SER A 122 13.82 -4.22 4.57
CA SER A 122 15.02 -3.44 4.30
C SER A 122 15.48 -3.65 2.86
N LYS A 123 15.47 -2.58 2.05
CA LYS A 123 15.98 -2.63 0.68
C LYS A 123 17.48 -2.99 0.64
N GLU A 124 18.25 -2.46 1.57
CA GLU A 124 19.68 -2.75 1.68
C GLU A 124 19.94 -4.24 1.86
N GLN A 125 19.21 -4.86 2.80
CA GLN A 125 19.32 -6.30 3.06
C GLN A 125 18.82 -7.12 1.86
N LEU A 126 17.72 -6.75 1.22
CA LEU A 126 17.23 -7.42 0.03
C LEU A 126 18.22 -7.32 -1.15
N TYR A 127 18.85 -6.18 -1.35
CA TYR A 127 19.88 -6.03 -2.40
C TYR A 127 21.10 -6.92 -2.14
N SER A 128 21.46 -7.15 -0.88
CA SER A 128 22.59 -8.04 -0.53
C SER A 128 22.37 -9.49 -0.97
N ILE A 129 21.11 -9.92 -1.14
CA ILE A 129 20.73 -11.26 -1.64
C ILE A 129 20.38 -11.28 -3.14
N GLY A 130 20.63 -10.20 -3.87
CA GLY A 130 20.38 -10.12 -5.31
C GLY A 130 18.94 -9.73 -5.69
N PHE A 131 18.17 -9.13 -4.79
CA PHE A 131 16.85 -8.58 -5.13
C PHE A 131 16.98 -7.47 -6.18
N ALA A 132 16.39 -7.67 -7.37
CA ALA A 132 16.61 -6.82 -8.54
C ALA A 132 15.56 -5.72 -8.74
N HIS A 133 14.61 -5.56 -7.80
CA HIS A 133 13.52 -4.59 -7.94
C HIS A 133 13.77 -3.32 -7.12
N PRO A 134 13.28 -2.15 -7.57
CA PRO A 134 13.35 -0.91 -6.81
C PRO A 134 12.63 -0.96 -5.45
N GLY A 135 11.61 -1.83 -5.35
CA GLY A 135 10.82 -2.02 -4.13
C GLY A 135 9.83 -3.17 -4.23
N GLN A 136 9.05 -3.35 -3.15
CA GLN A 136 8.02 -4.38 -3.09
C GLN A 136 6.93 -4.20 -4.16
N THR A 137 6.61 -2.98 -4.55
CA THR A 137 5.58 -2.69 -5.56
C THR A 137 5.92 -3.30 -6.90
N GLU A 138 7.15 -3.10 -7.37
CA GLU A 138 7.63 -3.62 -8.65
C GLU A 138 7.76 -5.15 -8.61
N PHE A 139 8.22 -5.69 -7.49
CA PHE A 139 8.27 -7.14 -7.25
C PHE A 139 6.88 -7.78 -7.35
N VAL A 140 5.91 -7.24 -6.62
CA VAL A 140 4.54 -7.76 -6.63
C VAL A 140 3.90 -7.62 -8.02
N ALA A 141 4.15 -6.52 -8.72
CA ALA A 141 3.67 -6.32 -10.08
C ALA A 141 4.21 -7.40 -11.02
N GLU A 142 5.52 -7.70 -10.97
CA GLU A 142 6.13 -8.77 -11.77
C GLU A 142 5.53 -10.14 -11.46
N ARG A 143 5.38 -10.49 -10.17
CA ARG A 143 4.73 -11.75 -9.73
C ARG A 143 3.29 -11.86 -10.21
N CYS A 144 2.62 -10.74 -10.41
CA CYS A 144 1.27 -10.66 -10.98
C CYS A 144 1.24 -10.59 -12.51
N GLY A 145 2.37 -10.58 -13.20
CA GLY A 145 2.46 -10.42 -14.66
C GLY A 145 2.03 -9.04 -15.14
N VAL A 146 2.14 -8.02 -14.28
CA VAL A 146 1.74 -6.63 -14.59
C VAL A 146 2.98 -5.77 -14.80
N SER A 147 3.01 -5.03 -15.91
CA SER A 147 4.07 -4.04 -16.15
C SER A 147 4.02 -2.93 -15.08
N SER A 148 5.19 -2.49 -14.61
CA SER A 148 5.32 -1.37 -13.65
C SER A 148 4.67 -0.07 -14.15
N GLY A 149 4.54 0.13 -15.45
CA GLY A 149 3.79 1.25 -16.05
C GLY A 149 2.29 1.23 -15.76
N ASN A 150 1.72 0.06 -15.50
CA ASN A 150 0.29 -0.16 -15.27
C ASN A 150 -0.10 -0.19 -13.79
N VAL A 151 0.84 -0.06 -12.87
CA VAL A 151 0.56 0.07 -11.43
C VAL A 151 0.66 1.53 -10.99
N ALA A 152 -0.07 1.89 -9.95
CA ALA A 152 0.01 3.19 -9.33
C ALA A 152 0.06 3.05 -7.81
N MET A 153 0.96 3.79 -7.18
CA MET A 153 1.00 3.93 -5.72
C MET A 153 -0.07 4.93 -5.31
N MET A 154 -0.99 4.53 -4.46
CA MET A 154 -1.94 5.42 -3.80
C MET A 154 -1.63 5.45 -2.32
N LEU A 155 -1.57 6.64 -1.74
CA LEU A 155 -1.70 6.78 -0.30
C LEU A 155 -3.15 7.14 0.02
N ALA A 156 -3.76 6.35 0.90
CA ALA A 156 -5.17 6.46 1.25
C ALA A 156 -5.33 6.61 2.76
N GLY A 157 -5.93 7.70 3.18
CA GLY A 157 -6.43 7.91 4.54
C GLY A 157 -7.96 8.00 4.53
N PRO A 158 -8.60 8.14 5.69
CA PRO A 158 -10.06 8.21 5.83
C PRO A 158 -10.74 9.29 4.97
N THR A 159 -10.10 10.45 4.80
CA THR A 159 -10.71 11.60 4.12
C THR A 159 -9.92 12.12 2.91
N LEU A 160 -8.80 11.48 2.56
CA LEU A 160 -7.97 11.90 1.44
C LEU A 160 -7.30 10.69 0.80
N ARG A 161 -7.30 10.62 -0.52
CA ARG A 161 -6.50 9.69 -1.33
C ARG A 161 -5.65 10.49 -2.29
N THR A 162 -4.35 10.20 -2.34
CA THR A 162 -3.42 10.87 -3.25
C THR A 162 -2.62 9.84 -4.05
N VAL A 163 -2.35 10.16 -5.31
CA VAL A 163 -1.60 9.31 -6.23
C VAL A 163 -0.54 10.16 -6.91
N PRO A 164 0.76 9.95 -6.67
CA PRO A 164 1.81 10.61 -7.40
C PRO A 164 1.99 10.00 -8.81
N VAL A 165 2.12 10.86 -9.82
CA VAL A 165 2.43 10.46 -11.20
C VAL A 165 3.88 9.98 -11.28
N THR A 166 4.82 10.78 -10.73
CA THR A 166 6.23 10.41 -10.59
C THR A 166 6.56 10.09 -9.15
N THR A 167 7.30 8.99 -8.93
CA THR A 167 7.72 8.49 -7.62
C THR A 167 9.23 8.30 -7.60
N HIS A 168 9.86 8.58 -6.45
CA HIS A 168 11.28 8.29 -6.18
C HIS A 168 12.25 8.84 -7.24
N VAL A 169 11.95 10.00 -7.81
CA VAL A 169 12.83 10.72 -8.73
C VAL A 169 13.30 12.03 -8.08
N PRO A 170 14.53 12.48 -8.35
CA PRO A 170 14.97 13.80 -7.88
C PRO A 170 14.02 14.90 -8.37
N PHE A 171 13.77 15.89 -7.52
CA PHE A 171 12.83 16.97 -7.86
C PHE A 171 13.21 17.69 -9.17
N ALA A 172 14.50 17.86 -9.43
CA ALA A 172 15.01 18.48 -10.66
C ALA A 172 14.65 17.70 -11.94
N GLU A 173 14.38 16.39 -11.84
CA GLU A 173 14.04 15.54 -12.98
C GLU A 173 12.52 15.41 -13.18
N VAL A 174 11.68 15.93 -12.28
CA VAL A 174 10.23 15.71 -12.32
C VAL A 174 9.64 16.17 -13.65
N ALA A 175 9.94 17.39 -14.09
CA ALA A 175 9.37 17.94 -15.34
C ALA A 175 9.81 17.11 -16.58
N GLU A 176 11.04 16.61 -16.61
CA GLU A 176 11.57 15.79 -17.70
C GLU A 176 10.95 14.38 -17.73
N ARG A 177 10.56 13.85 -16.55
CA ARG A 177 9.95 12.53 -16.42
C ARG A 177 8.44 12.54 -16.68
N LEU A 178 7.80 13.71 -16.60
CA LEU A 178 6.38 13.83 -16.90
C LEU A 178 6.10 13.72 -18.40
N SER A 179 5.01 13.04 -18.74
CA SER A 179 4.45 13.01 -20.07
C SER A 179 2.92 12.88 -20.00
N ALA A 180 2.20 13.34 -21.02
CA ALA A 180 0.76 13.17 -21.08
C ALA A 180 0.37 11.69 -20.95
N SER A 181 1.08 10.79 -21.63
CA SER A 181 0.81 9.35 -21.57
C SER A 181 1.04 8.74 -20.17
N LEU A 182 2.02 9.22 -19.39
CA LEU A 182 2.23 8.76 -18.02
C LEU A 182 1.10 9.25 -17.09
N ILE A 183 0.67 10.52 -17.24
CA ILE A 183 -0.44 11.10 -16.49
C ILE A 183 -1.73 10.34 -16.79
N GLU A 184 -2.01 10.06 -18.06
CA GLU A 184 -3.16 9.26 -18.49
C GLU A 184 -3.14 7.86 -17.90
N ALA A 185 -2.00 7.15 -17.99
CA ALA A 185 -1.86 5.80 -17.46
C ALA A 185 -2.11 5.76 -15.95
N ARG A 186 -1.51 6.68 -15.17
CA ARG A 186 -1.73 6.79 -13.72
C ARG A 186 -3.18 7.17 -13.40
N GLY A 187 -3.75 8.13 -14.13
CA GLY A 187 -5.13 8.55 -13.96
C GLY A 187 -6.11 7.40 -14.21
N ARG A 188 -5.95 6.67 -15.31
CA ARG A 188 -6.79 5.51 -15.67
C ARG A 188 -6.67 4.38 -14.65
N THR A 189 -5.44 4.07 -14.19
CA THR A 189 -5.21 3.06 -13.15
C THR A 189 -5.87 3.48 -11.82
N THR A 190 -5.80 4.76 -11.48
CA THR A 190 -6.45 5.31 -10.27
C THR A 190 -7.97 5.19 -10.36
N LEU A 191 -8.58 5.64 -11.44
CA LEU A 191 -10.03 5.61 -11.64
C LEU A 191 -10.60 4.19 -11.59
N ARG A 192 -9.95 3.25 -12.30
CA ARG A 192 -10.31 1.82 -12.23
C ARG A 192 -10.12 1.24 -10.82
N GLY A 193 -9.07 1.66 -10.11
CA GLY A 193 -8.82 1.26 -8.72
C GLY A 193 -9.89 1.77 -7.77
N LEU A 194 -10.35 3.01 -7.94
CA LEU A 194 -11.45 3.58 -7.16
C LEU A 194 -12.76 2.83 -7.38
N GLN A 195 -13.07 2.44 -8.60
CA GLN A 195 -14.24 1.61 -8.88
C GLN A 195 -14.10 0.22 -8.26
N ARG A 196 -13.02 -0.48 -8.58
CA ARG A 196 -12.90 -1.89 -8.25
C ARG A 196 -12.61 -2.15 -6.76
N ASN A 197 -11.71 -1.35 -6.14
CA ASN A 197 -11.25 -1.57 -4.77
C ASN A 197 -12.05 -0.76 -3.75
N PHE A 198 -12.48 0.44 -4.11
CA PHE A 198 -13.18 1.34 -3.19
C PHE A 198 -14.69 1.35 -3.42
N GLY A 199 -15.21 0.63 -4.43
CA GLY A 199 -16.64 0.53 -4.70
C GLY A 199 -17.31 1.83 -5.18
N ILE A 200 -16.52 2.80 -5.68
CA ILE A 200 -17.02 4.10 -6.13
C ILE A 200 -17.42 3.98 -7.60
N ALA A 201 -18.72 3.87 -7.88
CA ALA A 201 -19.22 3.61 -9.22
C ALA A 201 -18.83 4.68 -10.25
N GLU A 202 -18.85 5.95 -9.85
CA GLU A 202 -18.53 7.10 -10.72
C GLU A 202 -17.46 7.98 -10.07
N PRO A 203 -16.19 7.52 -10.00
CA PRO A 203 -15.16 8.25 -9.28
C PRO A 203 -14.80 9.58 -9.95
N ILE A 204 -14.55 10.59 -9.11
CA ILE A 204 -14.07 11.90 -9.52
C ILE A 204 -12.59 12.01 -9.20
N LEU A 205 -11.76 12.18 -10.24
CA LEU A 205 -10.32 12.40 -10.11
C LEU A 205 -10.00 13.89 -10.25
N ALA A 206 -9.41 14.50 -9.23
CA ALA A 206 -8.89 15.86 -9.30
C ALA A 206 -7.40 15.83 -9.62
N VAL A 207 -6.96 16.57 -10.64
CA VAL A 207 -5.57 16.60 -11.09
C VAL A 207 -4.94 17.92 -10.67
N THR A 208 -3.77 17.87 -10.00
CA THR A 208 -2.99 19.06 -9.65
C THR A 208 -2.26 19.62 -10.87
N GLY A 209 -1.97 20.90 -10.85
CA GLY A 209 -0.88 21.46 -11.67
C GLY A 209 0.48 21.01 -11.15
N LEU A 210 1.51 21.12 -11.98
CA LEU A 210 2.91 20.99 -11.59
C LEU A 210 3.41 22.29 -10.97
N ASN A 211 3.10 23.39 -11.65
CA ASN A 211 3.61 24.73 -11.34
C ASN A 211 2.69 25.48 -10.36
N PRO A 212 3.23 26.50 -9.65
CA PRO A 212 2.42 27.41 -8.84
C PRO A 212 1.25 27.98 -9.65
N HIS A 213 0.09 28.14 -8.99
CA HIS A 213 -1.14 28.63 -9.61
C HIS A 213 -1.56 27.88 -10.87
N ALA A 214 -1.17 26.59 -10.98
CA ALA A 214 -1.39 25.75 -12.17
C ALA A 214 -0.88 26.43 -13.46
N GLY A 215 0.33 26.99 -13.39
CA GLY A 215 1.03 27.61 -14.53
C GLY A 215 0.59 29.01 -14.93
N GLU A 216 -0.44 29.60 -14.27
CA GLU A 216 -0.94 30.96 -14.55
C GLU A 216 -1.12 31.23 -16.05
N GLY A 217 -1.80 30.34 -16.77
CA GLY A 217 -2.00 30.47 -18.22
C GLY A 217 -0.72 30.32 -19.06
N GLY A 218 0.34 29.71 -18.51
CA GLY A 218 1.63 29.50 -19.16
C GLY A 218 2.70 30.52 -18.78
N MET A 219 2.40 31.44 -17.88
CA MET A 219 3.38 32.45 -17.43
C MET A 219 4.37 31.88 -16.40
N LEU A 220 3.96 30.85 -15.65
CA LEU A 220 4.76 30.17 -14.62
C LEU A 220 5.13 28.72 -15.01
N GLY A 221 5.21 28.43 -16.29
CA GLY A 221 5.46 27.11 -16.84
C GLY A 221 4.37 26.71 -17.83
N ARG A 222 4.67 25.76 -18.71
CA ARG A 222 3.77 25.36 -19.81
C ARG A 222 3.32 23.90 -19.71
N GLU A 223 3.78 23.18 -18.69
CA GLU A 223 3.50 21.76 -18.49
C GLU A 223 1.99 21.50 -18.31
N GLU A 224 1.26 22.45 -17.71
CA GLU A 224 -0.20 22.37 -17.61
C GLU A 224 -0.86 22.36 -18.99
N ILE A 225 -0.39 23.21 -19.91
CA ILE A 225 -0.94 23.37 -21.26
C ILE A 225 -0.49 22.23 -22.16
N GLU A 226 0.80 21.84 -22.06
CA GLU A 226 1.44 20.92 -22.99
C GLU A 226 1.28 19.44 -22.60
N LEU A 227 1.15 19.13 -21.31
CA LEU A 227 1.09 17.76 -20.81
C LEU A 227 -0.20 17.45 -20.03
N ILE A 228 -0.56 18.29 -19.04
CA ILE A 228 -1.60 17.93 -18.08
C ILE A 228 -3.00 18.10 -18.67
N GLN A 229 -3.27 19.22 -19.32
CA GLN A 229 -4.58 19.44 -19.98
C GLN A 229 -4.88 18.42 -21.09
N PRO A 230 -3.93 18.08 -21.98
CA PRO A 230 -4.12 16.99 -22.94
C PRO A 230 -4.46 15.65 -22.31
N ALA A 231 -3.75 15.26 -21.22
CA ALA A 231 -4.02 14.03 -20.49
C ALA A 231 -5.41 14.03 -19.84
N ILE A 232 -5.83 15.15 -19.24
CA ILE A 232 -7.18 15.31 -18.68
C ILE A 232 -8.24 15.19 -19.80
N ALA A 233 -7.99 15.81 -20.95
CA ALA A 233 -8.91 15.75 -22.10
C ALA A 233 -9.06 14.32 -22.63
N ALA A 234 -7.96 13.55 -22.71
CA ALA A 234 -7.97 12.15 -23.11
C ALA A 234 -8.80 11.28 -22.15
N LEU A 235 -8.57 11.42 -20.83
CA LEU A 235 -9.35 10.70 -19.83
C LEU A 235 -10.84 11.05 -19.86
N ARG A 236 -11.18 12.32 -20.08
CA ARG A 236 -12.58 12.76 -20.25
C ARG A 236 -13.22 12.16 -21.50
N ALA A 237 -12.47 12.06 -22.61
CA ALA A 237 -12.94 11.43 -23.84
C ALA A 237 -13.22 9.93 -23.67
N GLU A 238 -12.57 9.26 -22.68
CA GLU A 238 -12.88 7.90 -22.26
C GLU A 238 -14.14 7.81 -21.36
N GLY A 239 -14.77 8.93 -21.02
CA GLY A 239 -15.97 9.00 -20.18
C GLY A 239 -15.68 9.19 -18.68
N TRP A 240 -14.43 9.38 -18.26
CA TRP A 240 -14.09 9.57 -16.85
C TRP A 240 -14.40 10.98 -16.33
N LYS A 241 -14.79 11.07 -15.06
CA LYS A 241 -14.98 12.34 -14.37
C LYS A 241 -13.62 12.84 -13.84
N VAL A 242 -12.98 13.73 -14.60
CA VAL A 242 -11.66 14.29 -14.25
C VAL A 242 -11.76 15.80 -14.22
N THR A 243 -11.23 16.43 -13.17
CA THR A 243 -11.19 17.88 -13.00
C THR A 243 -9.76 18.39 -12.92
N GLY A 244 -9.54 19.67 -13.21
CA GLY A 244 -8.22 20.31 -13.19
C GLY A 244 -7.73 20.77 -14.56
N PRO A 245 -6.41 21.14 -14.67
CA PRO A 245 -5.47 21.17 -13.55
C PRO A 245 -5.82 22.24 -12.52
N HIS A 246 -5.69 21.91 -11.23
CA HIS A 246 -5.97 22.81 -10.12
C HIS A 246 -4.66 23.24 -9.45
N PRO A 247 -4.57 24.47 -8.89
CA PRO A 247 -3.48 24.84 -8.00
C PRO A 247 -3.40 23.87 -6.81
N ALA A 248 -2.23 23.25 -6.59
CA ALA A 248 -2.09 22.20 -5.59
C ALA A 248 -2.33 22.73 -4.16
N ASP A 249 -1.94 23.95 -3.86
CA ASP A 249 -2.10 24.60 -2.56
C ASP A 249 -3.57 24.78 -2.12
N THR A 250 -4.51 24.76 -3.07
CA THR A 250 -5.95 24.93 -2.79
C THR A 250 -6.75 23.64 -2.75
N MET A 251 -6.12 22.48 -3.00
CA MET A 251 -6.87 21.22 -3.18
C MET A 251 -7.13 20.45 -1.88
N PHE A 252 -6.31 20.62 -0.85
CA PHE A 252 -6.28 19.68 0.27
C PHE A 252 -7.02 20.13 1.53
N HIS A 253 -7.65 21.30 1.54
CA HIS A 253 -8.55 21.69 2.63
C HIS A 253 -9.88 20.91 2.59
N GLU A 254 -10.59 20.82 3.69
CA GLU A 254 -11.78 19.99 3.86
C GLU A 254 -12.84 20.21 2.76
N GLY A 255 -13.18 21.44 2.47
CA GLY A 255 -14.19 21.78 1.46
C GLY A 255 -13.76 21.43 0.02
N ALA A 256 -12.46 21.36 -0.28
CA ALA A 256 -11.96 20.90 -1.57
C ALA A 256 -11.99 19.37 -1.65
N ARG A 257 -11.53 18.67 -0.60
CA ARG A 257 -11.51 17.21 -0.53
C ARG A 257 -12.90 16.58 -0.70
N ALA A 258 -13.96 17.27 -0.26
CA ALA A 258 -15.33 16.81 -0.44
C ALA A 258 -15.82 16.75 -1.90
N ARG A 259 -15.04 17.26 -2.86
CA ARG A 259 -15.43 17.37 -4.28
C ARG A 259 -14.80 16.33 -5.18
N TYR A 260 -13.91 15.48 -4.67
CA TYR A 260 -13.24 14.44 -5.44
C TYR A 260 -12.97 13.19 -4.58
N ASP A 261 -12.73 12.08 -5.23
CA ASP A 261 -12.44 10.80 -4.58
C ASP A 261 -10.95 10.51 -4.44
N ALA A 262 -10.13 11.06 -5.35
CA ALA A 262 -8.67 11.03 -5.26
C ALA A 262 -8.04 12.24 -5.96
N ALA A 263 -6.86 12.65 -5.48
CA ALA A 263 -6.01 13.66 -6.11
C ALA A 263 -4.86 12.99 -6.86
N LEU A 264 -4.74 13.27 -8.16
CA LEU A 264 -3.59 12.88 -8.98
C LEU A 264 -2.57 14.02 -8.94
N CYS A 265 -1.45 13.78 -8.31
CA CYS A 265 -0.39 14.76 -8.04
C CYS A 265 0.81 14.50 -8.97
N MET A 266 1.45 15.55 -9.45
CA MET A 266 2.50 15.40 -10.46
C MET A 266 3.78 14.75 -9.91
N TYR A 267 4.07 14.91 -8.60
CA TYR A 267 5.26 14.36 -7.98
C TYR A 267 5.01 13.90 -6.54
N HIS A 268 5.98 13.15 -6.02
CA HIS A 268 5.92 12.45 -4.74
C HIS A 268 5.47 13.35 -3.59
N ASP A 269 6.19 14.43 -3.29
CA ASP A 269 5.89 15.24 -2.10
C ASP A 269 4.60 16.05 -2.23
N GLN A 270 4.19 16.40 -3.45
CA GLN A 270 2.89 17.02 -3.70
C GLN A 270 1.72 16.10 -3.29
N ALA A 271 1.92 14.77 -3.37
CA ALA A 271 0.95 13.78 -2.94
C ALA A 271 1.07 13.46 -1.44
N LEU A 272 2.31 13.28 -0.95
CA LEU A 272 2.54 12.72 0.39
C LEU A 272 2.47 13.76 1.50
N ILE A 273 2.94 14.99 1.28
CA ILE A 273 2.90 16.05 2.30
C ILE A 273 1.47 16.30 2.79
N PRO A 274 0.48 16.58 1.92
CA PRO A 274 -0.88 16.84 2.40
C PRO A 274 -1.52 15.60 3.07
N LEU A 275 -1.26 14.41 2.57
CA LEU A 275 -1.78 13.21 3.19
C LEU A 275 -1.18 13.00 4.58
N LYS A 276 0.14 13.07 4.72
CA LYS A 276 0.82 12.88 6.01
C LYS A 276 0.53 14.00 7.00
N ALA A 277 0.25 15.21 6.55
CA ALA A 277 -0.18 16.30 7.43
C ALA A 277 -1.57 16.04 8.06
N ILE A 278 -2.43 15.29 7.37
CA ILE A 278 -3.81 15.00 7.81
C ILE A 278 -3.93 13.60 8.43
N HIS A 279 -3.24 12.61 7.83
CA HIS A 279 -3.37 11.18 8.10
C HIS A 279 -2.00 10.52 8.32
N PHE A 280 -1.24 11.00 9.30
CA PHE A 280 0.10 10.46 9.57
C PHE A 280 0.06 9.02 10.09
N GLU A 281 -0.89 8.70 10.96
CA GLU A 281 -0.97 7.42 11.66
C GLU A 281 -1.84 6.38 10.92
N ASP A 282 -2.79 6.86 10.10
CA ASP A 282 -3.79 6.02 9.42
C ASP A 282 -3.69 6.05 7.89
N GLY A 283 -2.64 6.66 7.37
CA GLY A 283 -2.31 6.63 5.94
C GLY A 283 -1.79 5.26 5.50
N VAL A 284 -2.41 4.69 4.48
CA VAL A 284 -2.10 3.35 3.95
C VAL A 284 -1.60 3.44 2.52
N ASN A 285 -0.51 2.75 2.23
CA ASN A 285 -0.05 2.56 0.86
C ASN A 285 -0.86 1.44 0.18
N VAL A 286 -1.57 1.78 -0.89
CA VAL A 286 -2.37 0.85 -1.70
C VAL A 286 -1.78 0.77 -3.10
N THR A 287 -1.42 -0.43 -3.56
CA THR A 287 -0.96 -0.63 -4.93
C THR A 287 -2.14 -0.89 -5.85
N LEU A 288 -2.44 0.07 -6.72
CA LEU A 288 -3.48 -0.05 -7.73
C LEU A 288 -2.97 -0.69 -9.02
N GLY A 289 -3.88 -1.26 -9.83
CA GLY A 289 -3.55 -1.87 -11.11
C GLY A 289 -3.19 -3.36 -11.04
N LEU A 290 -3.08 -3.93 -9.84
CA LEU A 290 -2.82 -5.36 -9.64
C LEU A 290 -4.11 -6.20 -9.76
N PRO A 291 -4.04 -7.48 -10.21
CA PRO A 291 -5.16 -8.42 -10.13
C PRO A 291 -5.53 -8.75 -8.69
N ILE A 292 -4.57 -8.70 -7.77
CA ILE A 292 -4.76 -8.86 -6.32
C ILE A 292 -4.90 -7.51 -5.61
N ILE A 293 -5.33 -7.52 -4.35
CA ILE A 293 -5.27 -6.35 -3.47
C ILE A 293 -3.95 -6.40 -2.70
N ARG A 294 -3.22 -5.30 -2.70
CA ARG A 294 -2.02 -5.13 -1.88
C ARG A 294 -2.06 -3.81 -1.14
N THR A 295 -1.94 -3.89 0.18
CA THR A 295 -1.76 -2.73 1.07
C THR A 295 -0.49 -2.85 1.89
N ALA A 296 -0.02 -1.75 2.44
CA ALA A 296 1.11 -1.70 3.36
C ALA A 296 0.98 -0.49 4.29
N PRO A 297 1.46 -0.57 5.53
CA PRO A 297 1.70 0.62 6.32
C PRO A 297 2.77 1.49 5.66
N ASP A 298 2.76 2.79 5.92
CA ASP A 298 3.70 3.75 5.34
C ASP A 298 4.87 4.05 6.30
N HIS A 299 5.50 2.99 6.81
CA HIS A 299 6.72 3.05 7.64
C HIS A 299 7.72 1.97 7.21
N GLY A 300 8.97 2.12 7.63
CA GLY A 300 10.05 1.15 7.39
C GLY A 300 10.20 0.11 8.49
N THR A 301 11.32 -0.60 8.45
CA THR A 301 11.70 -1.66 9.39
C THR A 301 11.97 -1.17 10.81
N ALA A 302 12.34 0.11 10.98
CA ALA A 302 12.60 0.76 12.26
C ALA A 302 13.43 -0.12 13.23
N PHE A 303 14.58 -0.58 12.77
CA PHE A 303 15.48 -1.48 13.52
C PHE A 303 15.91 -0.92 14.89
N ASP A 304 15.95 0.40 14.99
CA ASP A 304 16.35 1.13 16.20
C ASP A 304 15.37 0.95 17.38
N ILE A 305 14.10 0.66 17.11
CA ILE A 305 13.08 0.43 18.14
C ILE A 305 12.56 -1.01 18.18
N ALA A 306 13.03 -1.89 17.29
CA ALA A 306 12.59 -3.28 17.24
C ALA A 306 12.89 -4.02 18.56
N GLY A 307 11.90 -4.75 19.08
CA GLY A 307 11.99 -5.48 20.33
C GLY A 307 11.97 -4.63 21.60
N GLN A 308 11.66 -3.34 21.50
CA GLN A 308 11.56 -2.43 22.65
C GLN A 308 10.12 -2.16 23.11
N ASP A 309 9.15 -2.82 22.48
CA ASP A 309 7.70 -2.61 22.71
C ASP A 309 7.21 -1.16 22.41
N LEU A 310 7.98 -0.44 21.60
CA LEU A 310 7.68 0.95 21.22
C LEU A 310 6.93 1.08 19.90
N ALA A 311 6.92 0.02 19.07
CA ALA A 311 6.30 0.07 17.76
C ALA A 311 4.77 0.21 17.84
N ASP A 312 4.24 1.20 17.11
CA ASP A 312 2.80 1.49 17.07
C ASP A 312 2.11 0.55 16.05
N PRO A 313 1.10 -0.25 16.47
CA PRO A 313 0.38 -1.14 15.56
C PRO A 313 -0.66 -0.42 14.68
N ARG A 314 -1.05 0.83 14.96
CA ARG A 314 -2.13 1.53 14.26
C ARG A 314 -1.94 1.62 12.74
N PRO A 315 -0.76 1.93 12.20
CA PRO A 315 -0.56 1.94 10.75
C PRO A 315 -0.76 0.55 10.11
N MET A 316 -0.32 -0.51 10.77
CA MET A 316 -0.53 -1.88 10.30
C MET A 316 -2.02 -2.27 10.39
N ALA A 317 -2.70 -1.92 11.47
CA ALA A 317 -4.14 -2.14 11.63
C ALA A 317 -4.94 -1.42 10.53
N SER A 318 -4.58 -0.17 10.21
CA SER A 318 -5.18 0.60 9.10
C SER A 318 -4.95 -0.08 7.75
N ALA A 319 -3.76 -0.63 7.51
CA ALA A 319 -3.46 -1.37 6.28
C ALA A 319 -4.29 -2.67 6.17
N ILE A 320 -4.49 -3.40 7.27
CA ILE A 320 -5.34 -4.60 7.35
C ILE A 320 -6.82 -4.22 7.08
N GLN A 321 -7.33 -3.19 7.73
CA GLN A 321 -8.70 -2.71 7.52
C GLN A 321 -8.95 -2.26 6.07
N MET A 322 -7.99 -1.55 5.48
CA MET A 322 -8.05 -1.11 4.09
C MET A 322 -8.06 -2.30 3.12
N ALA A 323 -7.22 -3.31 3.36
CA ALA A 323 -7.22 -4.55 2.57
C ALA A 323 -8.57 -5.27 2.64
N ALA A 324 -9.14 -5.39 3.83
CA ALA A 324 -10.44 -6.01 4.05
C ALA A 324 -11.58 -5.26 3.35
N MET A 325 -11.60 -3.95 3.46
CA MET A 325 -12.58 -3.10 2.77
C MET A 325 -12.49 -3.27 1.25
N CYS A 326 -11.27 -3.24 0.70
CA CYS A 326 -11.06 -3.45 -0.74
C CYS A 326 -11.50 -4.85 -1.18
N ALA A 327 -11.25 -5.89 -0.38
CA ALA A 327 -11.67 -7.26 -0.66
C ALA A 327 -13.19 -7.39 -0.68
N ALA A 328 -13.86 -6.86 0.34
CA ALA A 328 -15.31 -6.87 0.42
C ALA A 328 -15.98 -6.12 -0.75
N ASN A 329 -15.40 -5.00 -1.21
CA ASN A 329 -15.91 -4.27 -2.37
C ASN A 329 -15.75 -5.07 -3.67
N ARG A 330 -14.65 -5.80 -3.85
CA ARG A 330 -14.48 -6.66 -5.04
C ARG A 330 -15.47 -7.82 -5.07
N GLU A 331 -15.68 -8.49 -3.91
CA GLU A 331 -16.65 -9.58 -3.78
C GLU A 331 -18.10 -9.15 -4.06
N MET A 332 -18.43 -7.86 -3.84
CA MET A 332 -19.76 -7.34 -4.18
C MET A 332 -19.94 -7.02 -5.68
N ALA A 333 -18.85 -6.86 -6.40
CA ALA A 333 -18.86 -6.51 -7.81
C ALA A 333 -18.81 -7.74 -8.74
N GLU A 334 -18.49 -8.93 -8.20
CA GLU A 334 -18.53 -10.22 -8.86
C GLU A 334 -19.92 -10.88 -8.78
#